data_a59758a2f3780cf414ba33a7aa96e356
#
_entry.id   a59758a2f3780cf414ba33a7aa96e356
#
_cell.length_a   1.000
_cell.length_b   1.000
_cell.length_c   1.000
_cell.angle_alpha   90.00
_cell.angle_beta   90.00
_cell.angle_gamma   90.00
#
_symmetry.space_group_name_H-M   'P 1'
#
loop_
_entity.id
_entity.type
_entity.pdbx_description
1 polymer ?
#
loop_
_entity_poly.entity_id
_entity_poly.type
_entity_poly.pdbx_seq_one_letter_code
_entity_poly.pdbx_strand_id
1 'polypeptide(L)'
;MSAFIHRRAARAATAGLLAIGLTAAVAGCSSSEGAASADGSPVEITFQSWVPNIDQAVDAFNAAHDDIHVTLETITAGPDGGYAKMLSAVQAGNPADVAHLGYDAVPDFLLNDAVEDISEYVNDSEDLFVPWQWATGVFGDGVYSVPQASGPLGQFYRADLFDSLGIAYPTTWDEYYEAAKTIHASDPNKYITAFAYNQAPWLIGLSQQAGGSWFGTSGDAWDVTIDDDATLKAAAFWQKLIDEGLVKIEADFSSEWNADIQNGNIATWISGSWADAILRGTAPDTAGKWAVGPMPQWEAGENVSATWAGGSGVAVLKGSKHPEQAAEFAVWLSSDPESVNILTNVGAGWPALADTSEITALQNDPEVFGFYGGQDIWDVFAESDAAVDNSWKWPPLSSTLFASLTDNVKSAVDSGTPLTEAFTKTQTDMVDALKAKGISVN
;
A
#
# COMPACT_ATOMS: atom_id res chain seq x y z
N MET A 1 51.70 -29.48 -28.69
CA MET A 1 52.66 -28.62 -29.40
C MET A 1 52.58 -27.29 -28.72
N SER A 2 53.49 -27.12 -27.88
CA SER A 2 54.70 -26.23 -27.88
C SER A 2 54.25 -24.79 -27.69
N ALA A 3 54.45 -24.19 -26.58
CA ALA A 3 55.60 -24.00 -25.70
C ALA A 3 56.22 -22.57 -25.84
N PHE A 4 56.44 -21.97 -24.68
CA PHE A 4 57.61 -21.16 -24.29
C PHE A 4 57.57 -19.67 -24.67
N ILE A 5 58.12 -18.76 -23.89
CA ILE A 5 58.88 -18.66 -22.62
C ILE A 5 59.18 -17.16 -22.35
N HIS A 6 59.16 -16.73 -21.09
CA HIS A 6 60.11 -15.85 -20.37
C HIS A 6 60.59 -14.48 -20.97
N ARG A 7 60.79 -13.39 -20.27
CA ARG A 7 61.65 -13.07 -19.10
C ARG A 7 61.42 -11.59 -18.68
N ARG A 8 61.33 -11.25 -17.38
CA ARG A 8 62.32 -10.69 -16.47
C ARG A 8 63.12 -9.48 -17.04
N ALA A 9 63.28 -8.35 -16.39
CA ALA A 9 63.76 -7.91 -15.09
C ALA A 9 63.81 -6.36 -15.14
N ALA A 10 63.70 -5.60 -14.16
CA ALA A 10 64.28 -5.35 -12.83
C ALA A 10 65.02 -3.99 -12.75
N ARG A 11 64.80 -3.28 -11.62
CA ARG A 11 65.68 -2.27 -10.96
C ARG A 11 65.74 -0.88 -11.61
N ALA A 12 65.71 0.25 -10.91
CA ALA A 12 66.33 0.56 -9.61
C ALA A 12 65.72 1.83 -8.99
N ALA A 13 65.92 1.93 -7.72
CA ALA A 13 65.61 2.98 -6.79
C ALA A 13 66.41 4.28 -7.02
N THR A 14 65.87 5.41 -6.56
CA THR A 14 66.67 6.42 -5.85
C THR A 14 65.82 7.23 -4.89
N ALA A 15 66.38 7.44 -3.72
CA ALA A 15 65.84 8.14 -2.57
C ALA A 15 66.05 9.66 -2.66
N GLY A 16 65.19 10.41 -1.99
CA GLY A 16 65.42 11.84 -1.74
C GLY A 16 64.59 12.29 -0.54
N LEU A 17 65.30 12.74 0.48
CA LEU A 17 64.85 13.06 1.84
C LEU A 17 64.28 14.49 1.97
N LEU A 18 63.46 14.65 3.05
CA LEU A 18 63.23 15.78 3.96
C LEU A 18 62.40 16.98 3.51
N ALA A 19 61.27 17.18 4.24
CA ALA A 19 61.15 18.37 5.08
C ALA A 19 59.99 18.20 6.08
N ILE A 20 60.27 18.50 7.32
CA ILE A 20 59.44 18.51 8.52
C ILE A 20 58.57 19.76 8.51
N GLY A 21 57.27 19.61 8.81
CA GLY A 21 56.35 20.71 9.10
C GLY A 21 55.32 20.32 10.14
N LEU A 22 55.59 20.72 11.39
CA LEU A 22 54.69 20.62 12.53
C LEU A 22 53.56 21.65 12.39
N THR A 23 52.26 21.29 12.54
CA THR A 23 51.28 22.20 13.16
C THR A 23 50.04 21.49 13.64
N ALA A 24 49.86 21.62 14.94
CA ALA A 24 48.62 21.85 15.73
C ALA A 24 47.33 21.08 15.44
N ALA A 25 47.02 20.19 16.37
CA ALA A 25 45.67 19.70 16.65
C ALA A 25 44.76 20.87 17.09
N VAL A 26 43.66 21.05 16.41
CA VAL A 26 42.49 21.76 16.93
C VAL A 26 41.39 20.73 17.06
N ALA A 27 41.05 20.38 18.28
CA ALA A 27 39.81 19.68 18.61
C ALA A 27 38.67 20.66 18.38
N GLY A 28 37.89 20.43 17.31
CA GLY A 28 36.63 21.07 17.08
C GLY A 28 35.53 20.04 17.35
N CYS A 29 34.67 20.32 18.32
CA CYS A 29 33.40 19.64 18.49
C CYS A 29 32.59 19.84 17.20
N SER A 30 32.30 18.78 16.49
CA SER A 30 31.30 18.81 15.43
C SER A 30 29.94 18.61 16.04
N SER A 31 29.16 19.69 16.18
CA SER A 31 27.72 19.62 16.08
C SER A 31 27.38 19.13 14.66
N SER A 32 26.54 18.14 14.57
CA SER A 32 26.00 17.65 13.30
C SER A 32 25.04 18.72 12.74
N GLU A 33 25.59 19.61 11.92
CA GLU A 33 24.78 20.41 10.99
C GLU A 33 24.74 19.61 9.69
N GLY A 34 23.52 19.40 9.13
CA GLY A 34 23.26 18.70 7.88
C GLY A 34 24.20 19.19 6.78
N ALA A 35 24.89 18.26 6.15
CA ALA A 35 25.91 18.60 5.15
C ALA A 35 25.21 18.99 3.83
N ALA A 36 24.96 20.28 3.65
CA ALA A 36 24.82 20.84 2.32
C ALA A 36 26.07 20.47 1.48
N SER A 37 25.87 20.18 0.19
CA SER A 37 26.98 19.90 -0.74
C SER A 37 28.02 20.97 -0.61
N ALA A 38 29.32 20.60 -0.58
CA ALA A 38 30.41 21.52 -0.34
C ALA A 38 30.54 22.65 -1.37
N ASP A 39 29.75 22.63 -2.44
CA ASP A 39 29.66 23.63 -3.52
C ASP A 39 28.37 24.45 -3.53
N GLY A 40 27.43 24.21 -2.57
CA GLY A 40 26.15 24.92 -2.47
C GLY A 40 25.09 24.46 -3.43
N SER A 41 25.26 23.31 -4.10
CA SER A 41 24.20 22.65 -4.86
C SER A 41 23.27 21.84 -3.94
N PRO A 42 21.98 21.68 -4.29
CA PRO A 42 21.07 20.84 -3.52
C PRO A 42 21.55 19.40 -3.43
N VAL A 43 21.16 18.71 -2.37
CA VAL A 43 21.31 17.25 -2.26
C VAL A 43 20.30 16.60 -3.17
N GLU A 44 20.78 15.77 -4.11
CA GLU A 44 19.91 15.04 -5.03
C GLU A 44 19.50 13.72 -4.40
N ILE A 45 18.20 13.46 -4.28
CA ILE A 45 17.62 12.19 -3.85
C ILE A 45 16.60 11.67 -4.87
N THR A 46 16.42 10.37 -4.91
CA THR A 46 15.47 9.69 -5.79
C THR A 46 14.33 9.10 -5.00
N PHE A 47 13.10 9.28 -5.50
CA PHE A 47 11.88 8.74 -4.90
C PHE A 47 11.15 7.82 -5.87
N GLN A 48 10.90 6.56 -5.48
CA GLN A 48 10.13 5.58 -6.25
C GLN A 48 8.70 5.49 -5.75
N SER A 49 7.73 5.75 -6.64
CA SER A 49 6.30 5.62 -6.35
C SER A 49 5.51 5.17 -7.58
N TRP A 50 4.34 4.58 -7.32
CA TRP A 50 3.34 4.22 -8.35
C TRP A 50 2.07 5.05 -8.27
N VAL A 51 1.94 5.94 -7.28
CA VAL A 51 0.76 6.79 -7.11
C VAL A 51 0.65 7.72 -8.32
N PRO A 52 -0.50 7.73 -9.02
CA PRO A 52 -0.70 8.62 -10.17
C PRO A 52 -0.57 10.09 -9.76
N ASN A 53 0.09 10.89 -10.59
CA ASN A 53 0.25 12.35 -10.40
C ASN A 53 0.91 12.79 -9.07
N ILE A 54 1.65 11.90 -8.41
CA ILE A 54 2.42 12.23 -7.19
C ILE A 54 3.57 13.21 -7.49
N ASP A 55 3.94 13.37 -8.76
CA ASP A 55 4.87 14.39 -9.24
C ASP A 55 4.47 15.79 -8.76
N GLN A 56 3.17 16.08 -8.60
CA GLN A 56 2.70 17.37 -8.08
C GLN A 56 3.19 17.63 -6.64
N ALA A 57 3.23 16.61 -5.78
CA ALA A 57 3.76 16.74 -4.42
C ALA A 57 5.29 16.86 -4.43
N VAL A 58 5.97 16.14 -5.32
CA VAL A 58 7.43 16.26 -5.52
C VAL A 58 7.81 17.66 -6.03
N ASP A 59 7.05 18.21 -6.98
CA ASP A 59 7.27 19.56 -7.49
C ASP A 59 7.04 20.62 -6.41
N ALA A 60 6.02 20.45 -5.54
CA ALA A 60 5.77 21.33 -4.41
C ALA A 60 6.92 21.28 -3.38
N PHE A 61 7.43 20.09 -3.05
CA PHE A 61 8.62 19.95 -2.20
C PHE A 61 9.81 20.69 -2.80
N ASN A 62 10.15 20.42 -4.06
CA ASN A 62 11.28 21.03 -4.75
C ASN A 62 11.15 22.55 -4.86
N ALA A 63 9.93 23.10 -4.88
CA ALA A 63 9.70 24.55 -4.87
C ALA A 63 9.88 25.18 -3.49
N ALA A 64 9.69 24.41 -2.41
CA ALA A 64 9.79 24.88 -1.03
C ALA A 64 11.18 24.70 -0.42
N HIS A 65 12.03 23.81 -0.99
CA HIS A 65 13.33 23.45 -0.45
C HIS A 65 14.43 23.70 -1.48
N ASP A 66 15.33 24.65 -1.16
CA ASP A 66 16.46 25.00 -2.04
C ASP A 66 17.70 24.10 -1.87
N ASP A 67 17.74 23.32 -0.78
CA ASP A 67 18.87 22.50 -0.35
C ASP A 67 18.71 20.99 -0.64
N ILE A 68 17.50 20.54 -0.93
CA ILE A 68 17.19 19.16 -1.33
C ILE A 68 16.41 19.19 -2.66
N HIS A 69 16.80 18.33 -3.58
CA HIS A 69 16.07 18.14 -4.84
C HIS A 69 15.68 16.67 -5.01
N VAL A 70 14.39 16.41 -5.15
CA VAL A 70 13.81 15.06 -5.30
C VAL A 70 13.52 14.79 -6.77
N THR A 71 14.03 13.68 -7.28
CA THR A 71 13.68 13.15 -8.60
C THR A 71 12.73 11.97 -8.46
N LEU A 72 11.52 12.08 -9.02
CA LEU A 72 10.55 10.99 -9.04
C LEU A 72 10.91 9.94 -10.09
N GLU A 73 10.92 8.69 -9.67
CA GLU A 73 10.95 7.51 -10.53
C GLU A 73 9.59 6.79 -10.46
N THR A 74 8.76 6.93 -11.49
CA THR A 74 7.50 6.19 -11.57
C THR A 74 7.76 4.72 -11.85
N ILE A 75 7.18 3.85 -11.03
CA ILE A 75 7.37 2.40 -11.10
C ILE A 75 6.03 1.66 -11.25
N THR A 76 6.10 0.37 -11.55
CA THR A 76 4.94 -0.53 -11.44
C THR A 76 4.53 -0.61 -9.97
N ALA A 77 3.22 -0.77 -9.69
CA ALA A 77 2.72 -0.93 -8.34
C ALA A 77 3.48 -2.02 -7.58
N GLY A 78 3.72 -1.76 -6.30
CA GLY A 78 4.55 -2.62 -5.46
C GLY A 78 4.19 -4.10 -5.55
N PRO A 79 2.92 -4.50 -5.26
CA PRO A 79 2.46 -5.88 -5.36
C PRO A 79 2.58 -6.48 -6.77
N ASP A 80 2.50 -5.66 -7.82
CA ASP A 80 2.57 -6.08 -9.22
C ASP A 80 4.02 -6.21 -9.75
N GLY A 81 4.99 -6.34 -8.84
CA GLY A 81 6.40 -6.56 -9.14
C GLY A 81 7.31 -5.35 -8.87
N GLY A 82 6.78 -4.22 -8.41
CA GLY A 82 7.56 -3.06 -7.99
C GLY A 82 8.50 -3.39 -6.83
N TYR A 83 8.00 -4.05 -5.80
CA TYR A 83 8.81 -4.46 -4.62
C TYR A 83 9.98 -5.37 -5.00
N ALA A 84 9.76 -6.34 -5.89
CA ALA A 84 10.83 -7.23 -6.33
C ALA A 84 11.96 -6.48 -7.06
N LYS A 85 11.62 -5.43 -7.81
CA LYS A 85 12.61 -4.56 -8.47
C LYS A 85 13.38 -3.71 -7.47
N MET A 86 12.69 -3.12 -6.48
CA MET A 86 13.33 -2.35 -5.39
C MET A 86 14.31 -3.22 -4.60
N LEU A 87 13.86 -4.42 -4.14
CA LEU A 87 14.73 -5.36 -3.43
C LEU A 87 15.95 -5.78 -4.27
N SER A 88 15.75 -6.01 -5.56
CA SER A 88 16.86 -6.34 -6.48
C SER A 88 17.84 -5.18 -6.63
N ALA A 89 17.37 -3.93 -6.66
CA ALA A 89 18.20 -2.74 -6.75
C ALA A 89 19.03 -2.54 -5.47
N VAL A 90 18.42 -2.74 -4.28
CA VAL A 90 19.14 -2.71 -3.00
C VAL A 90 20.23 -3.78 -2.98
N GLN A 91 19.91 -5.03 -3.35
CA GLN A 91 20.89 -6.13 -3.39
C GLN A 91 22.03 -5.87 -4.38
N ALA A 92 21.77 -5.15 -5.46
CA ALA A 92 22.77 -4.74 -6.44
C ALA A 92 23.60 -3.54 -5.99
N GLY A 93 23.28 -2.91 -4.84
CA GLY A 93 23.96 -1.74 -4.32
C GLY A 93 23.68 -0.44 -5.08
N ASN A 94 22.51 -0.38 -5.76
CA ASN A 94 22.06 0.80 -6.51
C ASN A 94 20.55 1.04 -6.24
N PRO A 95 20.15 1.26 -4.97
CA PRO A 95 18.77 1.59 -4.63
C PRO A 95 18.42 3.03 -5.06
N ALA A 96 17.12 3.32 -5.11
CA ALA A 96 16.65 4.70 -4.90
C ALA A 96 16.88 5.09 -3.42
N ASP A 97 16.77 6.39 -3.11
CA ASP A 97 16.90 6.84 -1.72
C ASP A 97 15.63 6.60 -0.94
N VAL A 98 14.48 6.88 -1.54
CA VAL A 98 13.15 6.81 -0.93
C VAL A 98 12.24 5.91 -1.75
N ALA A 99 11.40 5.15 -1.07
CA ALA A 99 10.40 4.29 -1.70
C ALA A 99 9.04 4.40 -1.03
N HIS A 100 7.99 4.44 -1.84
CA HIS A 100 6.62 4.20 -1.40
C HIS A 100 6.44 2.71 -1.14
N LEU A 101 6.04 2.32 0.06
CA LEU A 101 5.81 0.94 0.46
C LEU A 101 4.44 0.77 1.10
N GLY A 102 3.72 -0.30 0.75
CA GLY A 102 2.57 -0.74 1.54
C GLY A 102 3.02 -1.20 2.93
N TYR A 103 2.17 -1.05 3.93
CA TYR A 103 2.49 -1.55 5.28
C TYR A 103 2.72 -3.06 5.29
N ASP A 104 2.07 -3.78 4.40
CA ASP A 104 2.27 -5.20 4.16
C ASP A 104 3.70 -5.57 3.72
N ALA A 105 4.38 -4.66 3.02
CA ALA A 105 5.70 -4.91 2.45
C ALA A 105 6.85 -4.60 3.42
N VAL A 106 6.65 -3.74 4.42
CA VAL A 106 7.73 -3.35 5.35
C VAL A 106 8.42 -4.55 6.01
N PRO A 107 7.69 -5.59 6.50
CA PRO A 107 8.34 -6.80 7.04
C PRO A 107 9.22 -7.54 6.03
N ASP A 108 8.84 -7.56 4.75
CA ASP A 108 9.65 -8.19 3.69
C ASP A 108 10.94 -7.42 3.44
N PHE A 109 10.87 -6.08 3.43
CA PHE A 109 12.04 -5.23 3.25
C PHE A 109 12.99 -5.34 4.44
N LEU A 110 12.46 -5.40 5.66
CA LEU A 110 13.26 -5.66 6.88
C LEU A 110 13.94 -7.03 6.82
N LEU A 111 13.25 -8.08 6.45
CA LEU A 111 13.80 -9.43 6.35
C LEU A 111 14.97 -9.51 5.34
N ASN A 112 14.95 -8.65 4.32
CA ASN A 112 15.98 -8.56 3.29
C ASN A 112 17.04 -7.49 3.57
N ASP A 113 17.04 -6.85 4.76
CA ASP A 113 17.92 -5.72 5.11
C ASP A 113 17.89 -4.62 4.04
N ALA A 114 16.67 -4.26 3.58
CA ALA A 114 16.47 -3.39 2.45
C ALA A 114 15.94 -1.98 2.80
N VAL A 115 15.68 -1.70 4.08
CA VAL A 115 15.29 -0.38 4.60
C VAL A 115 16.26 0.08 5.67
N GLU A 116 16.45 1.40 5.78
CA GLU A 116 17.26 2.03 6.82
C GLU A 116 16.43 2.26 8.08
N ASP A 117 17.08 2.15 9.24
CA ASP A 117 16.53 2.67 10.49
C ASP A 117 16.68 4.20 10.47
N ILE A 118 15.56 4.90 10.43
CA ILE A 118 15.49 6.37 10.36
C ILE A 118 15.11 7.01 11.69
N SER A 119 15.12 6.25 12.80
CA SER A 119 14.69 6.73 14.13
C SER A 119 15.34 8.05 14.53
N GLU A 120 16.64 8.21 14.27
CA GLU A 120 17.37 9.42 14.65
C GLU A 120 16.90 10.68 13.93
N TYR A 121 16.22 10.55 12.78
CA TYR A 121 15.76 11.66 11.95
C TYR A 121 14.25 11.97 12.15
N VAL A 122 13.45 11.01 12.64
CA VAL A 122 11.98 11.12 12.63
C VAL A 122 11.31 10.97 14.02
N ASN A 123 12.06 10.72 15.10
CA ASN A 123 11.48 10.48 16.43
C ASN A 123 10.59 11.62 16.94
N ASP A 124 10.85 12.86 16.54
CA ASP A 124 10.05 14.02 16.93
C ASP A 124 8.76 14.17 16.09
N SER A 125 8.54 13.27 15.12
CA SER A 125 7.39 13.33 14.20
C SER A 125 6.26 12.37 14.57
N GLU A 126 6.42 11.48 15.55
CA GLU A 126 5.40 10.48 15.95
C GLU A 126 4.04 11.12 16.25
N ASP A 127 4.04 12.24 16.99
CA ASP A 127 2.80 12.93 17.41
C ASP A 127 2.01 13.55 16.23
N LEU A 128 2.61 13.63 15.04
CA LEU A 128 1.93 14.11 13.81
C LEU A 128 0.95 13.07 13.27
N PHE A 129 1.13 11.80 13.59
CA PHE A 129 0.45 10.67 12.94
C PHE A 129 -0.49 9.94 13.89
N VAL A 130 -1.48 9.26 13.30
CA VAL A 130 -2.35 8.35 14.03
C VAL A 130 -1.52 7.22 14.63
N PRO A 131 -1.60 6.96 15.95
CA PRO A 131 -0.68 6.04 16.64
C PRO A 131 -0.58 4.63 16.04
N TRP A 132 -1.70 4.04 15.59
CA TRP A 132 -1.65 2.71 15.00
C TRP A 132 -0.94 2.70 13.63
N GLN A 133 -1.09 3.78 12.85
CA GLN A 133 -0.42 3.89 11.54
C GLN A 133 1.08 4.11 11.74
N TRP A 134 1.49 4.94 12.70
CA TRP A 134 2.89 5.06 13.07
C TRP A 134 3.50 3.71 13.47
N ALA A 135 2.78 2.94 14.29
CA ALA A 135 3.23 1.62 14.74
C ALA A 135 3.46 0.61 13.60
N THR A 136 2.87 0.80 12.40
CA THR A 136 3.12 -0.07 11.24
C THR A 136 4.53 0.07 10.68
N GLY A 137 5.19 1.21 10.91
CA GLY A 137 6.57 1.47 10.51
C GLY A 137 7.61 1.15 11.59
N VAL A 138 7.17 0.77 12.81
CA VAL A 138 8.05 0.55 13.96
C VAL A 138 8.29 -0.95 14.20
N PHE A 139 9.56 -1.35 14.26
CA PHE A 139 9.96 -2.74 14.53
C PHE A 139 11.10 -2.76 15.55
N GLY A 140 10.86 -3.39 16.70
CA GLY A 140 11.77 -3.31 17.85
C GLY A 140 11.85 -1.87 18.36
N ASP A 141 13.06 -1.33 18.40
CA ASP A 141 13.33 0.07 18.82
C ASP A 141 13.52 1.00 17.60
N GLY A 142 13.41 0.49 16.36
CA GLY A 142 13.70 1.23 15.12
C GLY A 142 12.43 1.68 14.40
N VAL A 143 12.53 2.81 13.67
CA VAL A 143 11.51 3.34 12.74
C VAL A 143 12.03 3.13 11.32
N TYR A 144 11.25 2.46 10.47
CA TYR A 144 11.66 2.04 9.13
C TYR A 144 10.77 2.58 8.02
N SER A 145 9.63 3.19 8.39
CA SER A 145 8.72 3.82 7.44
C SER A 145 7.94 4.93 8.14
N VAL A 146 7.80 6.07 7.47
CA VAL A 146 6.88 7.14 7.88
C VAL A 146 5.51 6.81 7.29
N PRO A 147 4.42 6.74 8.08
CA PRO A 147 3.09 6.44 7.54
C PRO A 147 2.60 7.60 6.67
N GLN A 148 2.03 7.27 5.51
CA GLN A 148 1.48 8.26 4.59
C GLN A 148 -0.04 8.20 4.56
N ALA A 149 -0.61 7.02 4.41
CA ALA A 149 -2.04 6.84 4.28
C ALA A 149 -2.50 5.47 4.76
N SER A 150 -3.72 5.38 5.25
CA SER A 150 -4.45 4.13 5.37
C SER A 150 -5.34 3.90 4.14
N GLY A 151 -5.81 2.66 3.99
CA GLY A 151 -6.72 2.28 2.92
C GLY A 151 -8.07 1.78 3.42
N PRO A 152 -8.83 2.58 4.22
CA PRO A 152 -10.11 2.12 4.77
C PRO A 152 -11.06 1.75 3.64
N LEU A 153 -11.71 0.60 3.76
CA LEU A 153 -12.63 0.10 2.74
C LEU A 153 -14.00 0.77 2.85
N GLY A 154 -14.50 1.20 1.70
CA GLY A 154 -15.88 1.63 1.52
C GLY A 154 -16.51 0.91 0.34
N GLN A 155 -17.83 0.97 0.23
CA GLN A 155 -18.56 0.47 -0.93
C GLN A 155 -18.98 1.64 -1.81
N PHE A 156 -18.29 1.84 -2.93
CA PHE A 156 -18.77 2.69 -4.02
C PHE A 156 -19.94 2.00 -4.71
N TYR A 157 -21.04 2.71 -4.98
CA TYR A 157 -22.19 2.12 -5.63
C TYR A 157 -22.91 3.08 -6.58
N ARG A 158 -23.54 2.53 -7.60
CA ARG A 158 -24.36 3.25 -8.57
C ARG A 158 -25.72 3.62 -7.95
N ALA A 159 -25.76 4.78 -7.29
CA ALA A 159 -26.95 5.30 -6.63
C ALA A 159 -28.14 5.40 -7.61
N ASP A 160 -27.89 5.86 -8.84
CA ASP A 160 -28.91 5.94 -9.89
C ASP A 160 -29.52 4.57 -10.26
N LEU A 161 -28.71 3.52 -10.29
CA LEU A 161 -29.20 2.16 -10.55
C LEU A 161 -30.00 1.62 -9.39
N PHE A 162 -29.51 1.79 -8.16
CA PHE A 162 -30.21 1.37 -6.94
C PHE A 162 -31.57 2.05 -6.83
N ASP A 163 -31.62 3.38 -7.03
CA ASP A 163 -32.87 4.15 -7.02
C ASP A 163 -33.85 3.67 -8.10
N SER A 164 -33.38 3.43 -9.32
CA SER A 164 -34.22 3.00 -10.43
C SER A 164 -34.86 1.62 -10.21
N LEU A 165 -34.21 0.75 -9.44
CA LEU A 165 -34.67 -0.59 -9.09
C LEU A 165 -35.38 -0.65 -7.73
N GLY A 166 -35.44 0.47 -6.99
CA GLY A 166 -35.99 0.53 -5.64
C GLY A 166 -35.18 -0.25 -4.61
N ILE A 167 -33.91 -0.40 -4.81
CA ILE A 167 -32.96 -1.07 -3.89
C ILE A 167 -32.48 -0.06 -2.87
N ALA A 168 -32.70 -0.32 -1.58
CA ALA A 168 -32.04 0.43 -0.51
C ALA A 168 -30.54 0.06 -0.46
N TYR A 169 -29.70 0.99 0.02
CA TYR A 169 -28.30 0.68 0.27
C TYR A 169 -28.17 -0.52 1.23
N PRO A 170 -27.44 -1.59 0.84
CA PRO A 170 -27.33 -2.80 1.67
C PRO A 170 -26.39 -2.54 2.86
N THR A 171 -26.91 -2.64 4.05
CA THR A 171 -26.17 -2.49 5.32
C THR A 171 -25.61 -3.81 5.84
N THR A 172 -26.10 -4.93 5.29
CA THR A 172 -25.62 -6.27 5.63
C THR A 172 -25.27 -7.07 4.38
N TRP A 173 -24.44 -8.10 4.54
CA TRP A 173 -24.10 -9.02 3.45
C TRP A 173 -25.32 -9.79 2.92
N ASP A 174 -26.31 -10.07 3.75
CA ASP A 174 -27.57 -10.67 3.31
C ASP A 174 -28.36 -9.71 2.41
N GLU A 175 -28.44 -8.42 2.78
CA GLU A 175 -29.07 -7.40 1.94
C GLU A 175 -28.31 -7.18 0.64
N TYR A 176 -26.96 -7.25 0.69
CA TYR A 176 -26.08 -7.17 -0.50
C TYR A 176 -26.38 -8.32 -1.47
N TYR A 177 -26.56 -9.54 -0.96
CA TYR A 177 -26.93 -10.69 -1.77
C TYR A 177 -28.31 -10.51 -2.43
N GLU A 178 -29.33 -10.00 -1.71
CA GLU A 178 -30.65 -9.73 -2.29
C GLU A 178 -30.59 -8.58 -3.33
N ALA A 179 -29.77 -7.56 -3.11
CA ALA A 179 -29.50 -6.52 -4.10
C ALA A 179 -28.87 -7.12 -5.36
N ALA A 180 -27.88 -8.01 -5.22
CA ALA A 180 -27.25 -8.70 -6.34
C ALA A 180 -28.25 -9.45 -7.22
N LYS A 181 -29.16 -10.20 -6.61
CA LYS A 181 -30.24 -10.91 -7.32
C LYS A 181 -31.17 -9.96 -8.07
N THR A 182 -31.53 -8.85 -7.43
CA THR A 182 -32.42 -7.85 -8.02
C THR A 182 -31.80 -7.18 -9.23
N ILE A 183 -30.52 -6.80 -9.11
CA ILE A 183 -29.74 -6.18 -10.19
C ILE A 183 -29.63 -7.14 -11.38
N HIS A 184 -29.17 -8.37 -11.14
CA HIS A 184 -28.97 -9.36 -12.21
C HIS A 184 -30.28 -9.79 -12.86
N ALA A 185 -31.40 -9.89 -12.10
CA ALA A 185 -32.73 -10.16 -12.65
C ALA A 185 -33.27 -9.02 -13.52
N SER A 186 -32.89 -7.78 -13.28
CA SER A 186 -33.27 -6.62 -14.09
C SER A 186 -32.61 -6.60 -15.46
N ASP A 187 -31.33 -7.02 -15.53
CA ASP A 187 -30.55 -7.16 -16.76
C ASP A 187 -29.44 -8.19 -16.52
N PRO A 188 -29.41 -9.31 -17.27
CA PRO A 188 -28.41 -10.37 -17.08
C PRO A 188 -26.96 -9.95 -17.42
N ASN A 189 -26.75 -8.75 -17.99
CA ASN A 189 -25.44 -8.18 -18.19
C ASN A 189 -24.98 -7.27 -17.04
N LYS A 190 -25.82 -7.11 -16.01
CA LYS A 190 -25.48 -6.32 -14.81
C LYS A 190 -25.15 -7.24 -13.65
N TYR A 191 -24.11 -6.86 -12.94
CA TYR A 191 -23.58 -7.59 -11.81
C TYR A 191 -23.48 -6.65 -10.60
N ILE A 192 -23.61 -7.22 -9.41
CA ILE A 192 -23.44 -6.43 -8.19
C ILE A 192 -22.01 -5.86 -8.11
N THR A 193 -21.01 -6.66 -8.47
CA THR A 193 -19.59 -6.27 -8.51
C THR A 193 -18.80 -7.19 -9.42
N ALA A 194 -17.54 -6.81 -9.72
CA ALA A 194 -16.52 -7.72 -10.20
C ALA A 194 -15.98 -8.55 -9.03
N PHE A 195 -15.76 -9.85 -9.25
CA PHE A 195 -14.97 -10.67 -8.33
C PHE A 195 -13.49 -10.54 -8.72
N ALA A 196 -12.78 -9.69 -8.00
CA ALA A 196 -11.41 -9.29 -8.27
C ALA A 196 -10.40 -10.37 -7.83
N TYR A 197 -10.38 -11.51 -8.50
CA TYR A 197 -9.52 -12.65 -8.16
C TYR A 197 -8.02 -12.33 -8.18
N ASN A 198 -7.64 -11.25 -8.85
CA ASN A 198 -6.26 -10.77 -8.96
C ASN A 198 -5.83 -9.84 -7.80
N GLN A 199 -6.73 -9.51 -6.88
CA GLN A 199 -6.49 -8.54 -5.82
C GLN A 199 -6.43 -9.24 -4.45
N ALA A 200 -5.25 -9.78 -4.10
CA ALA A 200 -5.03 -10.36 -2.77
C ALA A 200 -5.37 -9.40 -1.62
N PRO A 201 -5.01 -8.08 -1.67
CA PRO A 201 -5.41 -7.13 -0.64
C PRO A 201 -6.92 -7.02 -0.43
N TRP A 202 -7.70 -7.09 -1.50
CA TRP A 202 -9.17 -7.09 -1.42
C TRP A 202 -9.70 -8.35 -0.71
N LEU A 203 -9.19 -9.53 -1.08
CA LEU A 203 -9.56 -10.80 -0.45
C LEU A 203 -9.20 -10.82 1.04
N ILE A 204 -8.03 -10.25 1.39
CA ILE A 204 -7.58 -10.08 2.78
C ILE A 204 -8.52 -9.14 3.53
N GLY A 205 -8.87 -7.98 2.96
CA GLY A 205 -9.80 -7.03 3.56
C GLY A 205 -11.18 -7.61 3.83
N LEU A 206 -11.72 -8.45 2.92
CA LEU A 206 -12.98 -9.17 3.14
C LEU A 206 -12.89 -10.16 4.30
N SER A 207 -11.76 -10.86 4.44
CA SER A 207 -11.52 -11.79 5.55
C SER A 207 -11.36 -11.03 6.88
N GLN A 208 -10.61 -9.93 6.87
CA GLN A 208 -10.41 -9.05 8.03
C GLN A 208 -11.76 -8.50 8.52
N GLN A 209 -12.59 -7.99 7.62
CA GLN A 209 -13.92 -7.46 7.97
C GLN A 209 -14.86 -8.54 8.54
N ALA A 210 -14.68 -9.79 8.15
CA ALA A 210 -15.42 -10.93 8.72
C ALA A 210 -14.92 -11.36 10.11
N GLY A 211 -13.82 -10.76 10.61
CA GLY A 211 -13.18 -11.08 11.88
C GLY A 211 -12.01 -12.05 11.75
N GLY A 212 -11.50 -12.29 10.54
CA GLY A 212 -10.32 -13.10 10.29
C GLY A 212 -9.06 -12.49 10.90
N SER A 213 -8.16 -13.34 11.40
CA SER A 213 -6.88 -12.94 11.99
C SER A 213 -5.81 -13.94 11.57
N TRP A 214 -5.16 -13.67 10.46
CA TRP A 214 -4.33 -14.65 9.76
C TRP A 214 -2.98 -14.92 10.41
N PHE A 215 -2.44 -13.92 11.12
CA PHE A 215 -1.09 -14.01 11.65
C PHE A 215 -1.02 -13.53 13.09
N GLY A 216 -0.36 -14.33 13.91
CA GLY A 216 -0.05 -14.03 15.29
C GLY A 216 1.35 -14.52 15.66
N THR A 217 1.76 -14.29 16.89
CA THR A 217 3.01 -14.81 17.43
C THR A 217 2.77 -15.43 18.80
N SER A 218 3.30 -16.65 19.02
CA SER A 218 3.30 -17.32 20.31
C SER A 218 4.74 -17.73 20.65
N GLY A 219 5.35 -17.04 21.63
CA GLY A 219 6.78 -17.14 21.91
C GLY A 219 7.60 -16.66 20.72
N ASP A 220 8.52 -17.50 20.25
CA ASP A 220 9.41 -17.20 19.12
C ASP A 220 8.90 -17.78 17.78
N ALA A 221 7.63 -18.16 17.71
CA ALA A 221 7.03 -18.76 16.52
C ALA A 221 5.81 -17.98 16.03
N TRP A 222 5.57 -18.05 14.73
CA TRP A 222 4.38 -17.53 14.09
C TRP A 222 3.22 -18.52 14.19
N ASP A 223 2.05 -17.99 14.49
CA ASP A 223 0.77 -18.67 14.33
C ASP A 223 0.20 -18.25 12.97
N VAL A 224 -0.17 -19.20 12.11
CA VAL A 224 -0.71 -18.94 10.76
C VAL A 224 -2.10 -19.56 10.68
N THR A 225 -3.12 -18.76 10.47
CA THR A 225 -4.54 -19.13 10.51
C THR A 225 -5.32 -18.51 9.35
N ILE A 226 -4.80 -18.62 8.11
CA ILE A 226 -5.40 -18.04 6.90
C ILE A 226 -6.77 -18.65 6.60
N ASP A 227 -6.99 -19.91 6.97
CA ASP A 227 -8.25 -20.64 6.81
C ASP A 227 -9.09 -20.70 8.10
N ASP A 228 -9.06 -19.62 8.90
CA ASP A 228 -9.92 -19.51 10.07
C ASP A 228 -11.43 -19.48 9.69
N ASP A 229 -12.30 -19.72 10.66
CA ASP A 229 -13.74 -19.80 10.44
C ASP A 229 -14.32 -18.50 9.82
N ALA A 230 -13.78 -17.34 10.15
CA ALA A 230 -14.24 -16.06 9.64
C ALA A 230 -13.86 -15.90 8.15
N THR A 231 -12.64 -16.25 7.79
CA THR A 231 -12.18 -16.29 6.39
C THR A 231 -12.99 -17.28 5.56
N LEU A 232 -13.21 -18.49 6.08
CA LEU A 232 -14.00 -19.51 5.37
C LEU A 232 -15.47 -19.10 5.23
N LYS A 233 -16.05 -18.37 6.20
CA LYS A 233 -17.38 -17.76 6.08
C LYS A 233 -17.44 -16.76 4.93
N ALA A 234 -16.47 -15.84 4.85
CA ALA A 234 -16.38 -14.87 3.74
C ALA A 234 -16.22 -15.58 2.40
N ALA A 235 -15.29 -16.54 2.30
CA ALA A 235 -15.09 -17.34 1.09
C ALA A 235 -16.35 -18.06 0.61
N ALA A 236 -17.10 -18.67 1.53
CA ALA A 236 -18.36 -19.35 1.21
C ALA A 236 -19.45 -18.39 0.71
N PHE A 237 -19.52 -17.17 1.25
CA PHE A 237 -20.44 -16.13 0.78
C PHE A 237 -20.12 -15.73 -0.66
N TRP A 238 -18.84 -15.43 -0.97
CA TRP A 238 -18.43 -15.07 -2.32
C TRP A 238 -18.56 -16.22 -3.31
N GLN A 239 -18.30 -17.47 -2.87
CA GLN A 239 -18.58 -18.66 -3.69
C GLN A 239 -20.05 -18.73 -4.10
N LYS A 240 -20.99 -18.46 -3.18
CA LYS A 240 -22.43 -18.44 -3.49
C LYS A 240 -22.77 -17.41 -4.57
N LEU A 241 -22.19 -16.19 -4.50
CA LEU A 241 -22.39 -15.16 -5.53
C LEU A 241 -21.84 -15.60 -6.89
N ILE A 242 -20.70 -16.28 -6.91
CA ILE A 242 -20.09 -16.85 -8.11
C ILE A 242 -20.96 -17.94 -8.71
N ASP A 243 -21.39 -18.91 -7.91
CA ASP A 243 -22.19 -20.06 -8.35
C ASP A 243 -23.55 -19.64 -8.94
N GLU A 244 -24.13 -18.57 -8.43
CA GLU A 244 -25.39 -18.00 -8.91
C GLU A 244 -25.20 -16.97 -10.06
N GLY A 245 -23.97 -16.69 -10.48
CA GLY A 245 -23.65 -15.75 -11.56
C GLY A 245 -23.97 -14.29 -11.23
N LEU A 246 -23.97 -13.91 -9.95
CA LEU A 246 -24.32 -12.57 -9.48
C LEU A 246 -23.16 -11.59 -9.46
N VAL A 247 -21.95 -12.09 -9.62
CA VAL A 247 -20.71 -11.33 -9.77
C VAL A 247 -20.05 -11.64 -11.10
N LYS A 248 -19.36 -10.67 -11.67
CA LYS A 248 -18.57 -10.87 -12.89
C LYS A 248 -17.16 -11.32 -12.51
N ILE A 249 -16.72 -12.46 -13.03
CA ILE A 249 -15.33 -12.93 -12.83
C ILE A 249 -14.43 -12.17 -13.77
N GLU A 250 -13.73 -11.18 -13.26
CA GLU A 250 -12.77 -10.40 -14.03
C GLU A 250 -11.69 -9.77 -13.13
N ALA A 251 -10.56 -9.41 -13.74
CA ALA A 251 -9.48 -8.75 -13.04
C ALA A 251 -9.78 -7.24 -12.90
N ASP A 252 -9.67 -6.71 -11.69
CA ASP A 252 -9.72 -5.27 -11.47
C ASP A 252 -8.63 -4.57 -12.29
N PHE A 253 -8.94 -3.36 -12.74
CA PHE A 253 -8.08 -2.48 -13.55
C PHE A 253 -7.77 -3.02 -14.96
N SER A 254 -8.41 -4.10 -15.39
CA SER A 254 -8.34 -4.56 -16.77
C SER A 254 -9.09 -3.62 -17.71
N SER A 255 -8.85 -3.73 -19.02
CA SER A 255 -9.62 -2.99 -20.03
C SER A 255 -11.09 -3.34 -20.00
N GLU A 256 -11.41 -4.59 -19.71
CA GLU A 256 -12.77 -5.12 -19.58
C GLU A 256 -13.48 -4.51 -18.36
N TRP A 257 -12.82 -4.52 -17.21
CA TRP A 257 -13.32 -3.90 -15.99
C TRP A 257 -13.59 -2.39 -16.18
N ASN A 258 -12.64 -1.67 -16.78
CA ASN A 258 -12.80 -0.25 -17.10
C ASN A 258 -14.05 -0.02 -17.95
N ALA A 259 -14.26 -0.83 -18.98
CA ALA A 259 -15.44 -0.73 -19.84
C ALA A 259 -16.75 -1.04 -19.08
N ASP A 260 -16.73 -2.01 -18.18
CA ASP A 260 -17.92 -2.38 -17.41
C ASP A 260 -18.29 -1.34 -16.36
N ILE A 261 -17.33 -0.70 -15.70
CA ILE A 261 -17.55 0.46 -14.83
C ILE A 261 -18.16 1.62 -15.63
N GLN A 262 -17.58 1.96 -16.80
CA GLN A 262 -18.06 3.04 -17.67
C GLN A 262 -19.50 2.79 -18.16
N ASN A 263 -19.79 1.56 -18.55
CA ASN A 263 -21.09 1.16 -19.09
C ASN A 263 -22.15 0.91 -18.00
N GLY A 264 -21.77 0.89 -16.73
CA GLY A 264 -22.66 0.60 -15.60
C GLY A 264 -23.11 -0.86 -15.55
N ASN A 265 -22.28 -1.79 -16.03
CA ASN A 265 -22.49 -3.22 -15.91
C ASN A 265 -22.10 -3.72 -14.50
N ILE A 266 -21.21 -3.00 -13.83
CA ILE A 266 -20.83 -3.20 -12.43
C ILE A 266 -21.55 -2.16 -11.57
N ALA A 267 -22.31 -2.61 -10.59
CA ALA A 267 -23.16 -1.77 -9.76
C ALA A 267 -22.46 -1.26 -8.50
N THR A 268 -21.51 -2.03 -7.96
CA THR A 268 -20.74 -1.65 -6.76
C THR A 268 -19.26 -1.99 -6.91
N TRP A 269 -18.44 -1.29 -6.17
CA TRP A 269 -17.01 -1.58 -6.04
C TRP A 269 -16.57 -1.36 -4.60
N ILE A 270 -16.20 -2.44 -3.91
CA ILE A 270 -15.63 -2.36 -2.56
C ILE A 270 -14.15 -2.11 -2.70
N SER A 271 -13.69 -0.96 -2.23
CA SER A 271 -12.29 -0.56 -2.38
C SER A 271 -11.88 0.46 -1.32
N GLY A 272 -10.60 0.80 -1.29
CA GLY A 272 -10.06 1.82 -0.38
C GLY A 272 -10.45 3.24 -0.79
N SER A 273 -10.22 4.20 0.11
CA SER A 273 -10.50 5.63 -0.13
C SER A 273 -9.80 6.20 -1.36
N TRP A 274 -8.64 5.66 -1.75
CA TRP A 274 -7.89 5.99 -2.95
C TRP A 274 -8.65 5.71 -4.26
N ALA A 275 -9.66 4.85 -4.22
CA ALA A 275 -10.43 4.45 -5.39
C ALA A 275 -11.28 5.58 -5.98
N ASP A 276 -11.56 6.64 -5.21
CA ASP A 276 -12.23 7.85 -5.71
C ASP A 276 -11.54 8.41 -6.95
N ALA A 277 -10.24 8.68 -6.86
CA ALA A 277 -9.48 9.26 -7.98
C ALA A 277 -9.46 8.33 -9.20
N ILE A 278 -9.35 7.00 -8.99
CA ILE A 278 -9.41 6.02 -10.07
C ILE A 278 -10.79 6.00 -10.72
N LEU A 279 -11.86 5.99 -9.94
CA LEU A 279 -13.23 5.96 -10.45
C LEU A 279 -13.55 7.22 -11.26
N ARG A 280 -13.19 8.40 -10.76
CA ARG A 280 -13.35 9.68 -11.48
C ARG A 280 -12.56 9.70 -12.79
N GLY A 281 -11.33 9.19 -12.77
CA GLY A 281 -10.48 9.09 -13.97
C GLY A 281 -10.96 8.06 -14.98
N THR A 282 -11.47 6.91 -14.51
CA THR A 282 -11.94 5.81 -15.36
C THR A 282 -13.30 6.09 -15.99
N ALA A 283 -14.25 6.64 -15.22
CA ALA A 283 -15.63 6.79 -15.64
C ALA A 283 -16.18 8.23 -15.45
N PRO A 284 -15.54 9.27 -16.01
CA PRO A 284 -15.92 10.67 -15.81
C PRO A 284 -17.35 10.98 -16.26
N ASP A 285 -17.86 10.28 -17.27
CA ASP A 285 -19.23 10.43 -17.79
C ASP A 285 -20.31 9.89 -16.85
N THR A 286 -19.90 9.30 -15.73
CA THR A 286 -20.79 8.78 -14.68
C THR A 286 -20.91 9.72 -13.48
N ALA A 287 -20.40 10.93 -13.57
CA ALA A 287 -20.52 11.94 -12.54
C ALA A 287 -21.98 12.14 -12.10
N GLY A 288 -22.20 12.26 -10.79
CA GLY A 288 -23.53 12.38 -10.17
C GLY A 288 -24.32 11.08 -10.06
N LYS A 289 -23.75 9.93 -10.48
CA LYS A 289 -24.43 8.63 -10.45
C LYS A 289 -23.91 7.69 -9.35
N TRP A 290 -22.82 8.05 -8.70
CA TRP A 290 -22.18 7.24 -7.67
C TRP A 290 -22.45 7.82 -6.28
N ALA A 291 -22.38 6.95 -5.30
CA ALA A 291 -22.30 7.28 -3.89
C ALA A 291 -21.38 6.27 -3.18
N VAL A 292 -21.03 6.58 -1.95
CA VAL A 292 -20.20 5.71 -1.10
C VAL A 292 -20.96 5.41 0.19
N GLY A 293 -20.86 4.19 0.67
CA GLY A 293 -21.37 3.79 1.98
C GLY A 293 -20.34 2.89 2.70
N PRO A 294 -20.54 2.62 4.00
CA PRO A 294 -19.70 1.70 4.75
C PRO A 294 -19.83 0.29 4.18
N MET A 295 -18.86 -0.58 4.41
CA MET A 295 -18.97 -1.99 4.01
C MET A 295 -20.23 -2.63 4.62
N PRO A 296 -20.91 -3.53 3.89
CA PRO A 296 -21.97 -4.35 4.48
C PRO A 296 -21.46 -5.14 5.68
N GLN A 297 -22.27 -5.26 6.72
CA GLN A 297 -21.91 -5.93 7.96
C GLN A 297 -22.40 -7.38 7.97
N TRP A 298 -21.74 -8.23 8.75
CA TRP A 298 -22.19 -9.62 8.91
C TRP A 298 -23.41 -9.74 9.80
N GLU A 299 -23.55 -8.84 10.76
CA GLU A 299 -24.71 -8.75 11.64
C GLU A 299 -25.25 -7.31 11.64
N ALA A 300 -26.57 -7.15 11.71
CA ALA A 300 -27.18 -5.83 11.71
C ALA A 300 -26.77 -5.02 12.96
N GLY A 301 -26.28 -3.81 12.74
CA GLY A 301 -25.87 -2.89 13.80
C GLY A 301 -24.41 -3.03 14.24
N GLU A 302 -23.63 -3.91 13.61
CA GLU A 302 -22.16 -3.88 13.71
C GLU A 302 -21.59 -2.67 12.98
N ASN A 303 -20.35 -2.31 13.33
CA ASN A 303 -19.54 -1.32 12.63
C ASN A 303 -18.11 -1.82 12.61
N VAL A 304 -17.84 -2.77 11.72
CA VAL A 304 -16.51 -3.36 11.51
C VAL A 304 -16.06 -3.02 10.12
N SER A 305 -14.88 -2.44 10.02
CA SER A 305 -14.24 -2.12 8.76
C SER A 305 -12.91 -2.87 8.59
N ALA A 306 -12.36 -2.77 7.41
CA ALA A 306 -11.07 -3.33 7.05
C ALA A 306 -10.30 -2.34 6.17
N THR A 307 -9.09 -2.71 5.81
CA THR A 307 -8.25 -1.89 4.95
C THR A 307 -7.79 -2.64 3.71
N TRP A 308 -7.45 -1.89 2.66
CA TRP A 308 -6.73 -2.44 1.52
C TRP A 308 -5.24 -2.48 1.87
N ALA A 309 -4.72 -3.66 2.18
CA ALA A 309 -3.32 -3.90 2.58
C ALA A 309 -2.82 -3.02 3.76
N GLY A 310 -3.72 -2.60 4.66
CA GLY A 310 -3.38 -1.69 5.77
C GLY A 310 -3.30 -0.24 5.35
N GLY A 311 -2.66 0.05 4.24
CA GLY A 311 -2.31 1.35 3.74
C GLY A 311 -0.86 1.40 3.26
N SER A 312 -0.25 2.57 3.28
CA SER A 312 1.12 2.75 2.78
C SER A 312 1.90 3.80 3.56
N GLY A 313 3.21 3.68 3.50
CA GLY A 313 4.16 4.62 4.06
C GLY A 313 5.31 4.90 3.10
N VAL A 314 6.23 5.71 3.56
CA VAL A 314 7.43 6.15 2.83
C VAL A 314 8.66 5.70 3.61
N ALA A 315 9.49 4.89 2.99
CA ALA A 315 10.68 4.31 3.60
C ALA A 315 11.96 4.79 2.93
N VAL A 316 13.02 4.91 3.70
CA VAL A 316 14.38 5.12 3.17
C VAL A 316 15.00 3.77 2.86
N LEU A 317 15.47 3.56 1.64
CA LEU A 317 16.05 2.29 1.23
C LEU A 317 17.51 2.16 1.71
N LYS A 318 17.85 0.93 2.07
CA LYS A 318 19.19 0.56 2.53
C LYS A 318 20.24 0.87 1.47
N GLY A 319 21.25 1.67 1.86
CA GLY A 319 22.31 2.09 0.96
C GLY A 319 22.09 3.49 0.35
N SER A 320 21.03 4.20 0.69
CA SER A 320 20.93 5.64 0.45
C SER A 320 22.13 6.35 1.05
N LYS A 321 22.64 7.36 0.33
CA LYS A 321 23.77 8.16 0.78
C LYS A 321 23.33 9.41 1.55
N HIS A 322 22.04 9.67 1.54
CA HIS A 322 21.40 10.86 2.09
C HIS A 322 20.18 10.50 2.96
N PRO A 323 20.35 9.59 3.98
CA PRO A 323 19.21 9.10 4.75
C PRO A 323 18.49 10.19 5.55
N GLU A 324 19.20 11.22 6.02
CA GLU A 324 18.63 12.37 6.72
C GLU A 324 17.68 13.16 5.80
N GLN A 325 18.15 13.57 4.61
CA GLN A 325 17.36 14.31 3.63
C GLN A 325 16.20 13.47 3.07
N ALA A 326 16.43 12.17 2.90
CA ALA A 326 15.41 11.22 2.50
C ALA A 326 14.31 11.09 3.55
N ALA A 327 14.65 11.05 4.83
CA ALA A 327 13.71 11.04 5.94
C ALA A 327 12.95 12.37 6.07
N GLU A 328 13.61 13.50 5.88
CA GLU A 328 12.99 14.84 5.85
C GLU A 328 11.92 14.92 4.77
N PHE A 329 12.25 14.48 3.54
CA PHE A 329 11.26 14.39 2.45
C PHE A 329 10.11 13.45 2.81
N ALA A 330 10.37 12.28 3.41
CA ALA A 330 9.33 11.33 3.79
C ALA A 330 8.35 11.90 4.83
N VAL A 331 8.86 12.64 5.82
CA VAL A 331 8.03 13.33 6.82
C VAL A 331 7.22 14.44 6.16
N TRP A 332 7.86 15.32 5.37
CA TRP A 332 7.18 16.42 4.68
C TRP A 332 6.09 15.88 3.74
N LEU A 333 6.42 14.88 2.93
CA LEU A 333 5.45 14.28 2.00
C LEU A 333 4.20 13.77 2.71
N SER A 334 4.36 13.23 3.91
CA SER A 334 3.29 12.56 4.66
C SER A 334 2.56 13.49 5.66
N SER A 335 3.11 14.67 5.98
CA SER A 335 2.55 15.52 7.04
C SER A 335 2.35 16.99 6.69
N ASP A 336 3.02 17.51 5.66
CA ASP A 336 2.82 18.91 5.27
C ASP A 336 1.42 19.11 4.65
N PRO A 337 0.64 20.11 5.09
CA PRO A 337 -0.73 20.32 4.58
C PRO A 337 -0.82 20.51 3.06
N GLU A 338 0.16 21.15 2.41
CA GLU A 338 0.18 21.31 0.95
C GLU A 338 0.35 19.94 0.28
N SER A 339 1.32 19.14 0.75
CA SER A 339 1.55 17.79 0.27
C SER A 339 0.34 16.90 0.46
N VAL A 340 -0.22 16.85 1.68
CA VAL A 340 -1.34 15.95 2.01
C VAL A 340 -2.62 16.34 1.23
N ASN A 341 -2.86 17.63 0.98
CA ASN A 341 -3.94 18.05 0.09
C ASN A 341 -3.73 17.53 -1.34
N ILE A 342 -2.51 17.61 -1.87
CA ILE A 342 -2.19 17.05 -3.20
C ILE A 342 -2.40 15.55 -3.19
N LEU A 343 -1.84 14.84 -2.20
CA LEU A 343 -1.94 13.38 -2.07
C LEU A 343 -3.39 12.89 -1.99
N THR A 344 -4.23 13.59 -1.24
CA THR A 344 -5.66 13.28 -1.15
C THR A 344 -6.34 13.40 -2.52
N ASN A 345 -6.07 14.49 -3.24
CA ASN A 345 -6.67 14.73 -4.56
C ASN A 345 -6.20 13.75 -5.64
N VAL A 346 -4.97 13.25 -5.56
CA VAL A 346 -4.44 12.26 -6.53
C VAL A 346 -4.75 10.81 -6.14
N GLY A 347 -5.43 10.59 -5.02
CA GLY A 347 -5.87 9.25 -4.60
C GLY A 347 -4.77 8.44 -3.91
N ALA A 348 -3.95 9.07 -3.09
CA ALA A 348 -2.92 8.36 -2.33
C ALA A 348 -3.46 7.61 -1.10
N GLY A 349 -4.74 7.74 -0.78
CA GLY A 349 -5.41 7.08 0.35
C GLY A 349 -5.90 8.06 1.42
N TRP A 350 -6.38 7.52 2.54
CA TRP A 350 -6.81 8.32 3.70
C TRP A 350 -5.57 8.78 4.47
N PRO A 351 -5.41 10.10 4.74
CA PRO A 351 -4.20 10.62 5.38
C PRO A 351 -3.90 9.97 6.74
N ALA A 352 -2.63 9.71 7.00
CA ALA A 352 -2.17 9.15 8.28
C ALA A 352 -2.08 10.19 9.41
N LEU A 353 -2.44 11.45 9.14
CA LEU A 353 -2.36 12.54 10.11
C LEU A 353 -3.33 12.37 11.28
N ALA A 354 -2.85 12.64 12.49
CA ALA A 354 -3.68 12.70 13.69
C ALA A 354 -4.64 13.90 13.69
N ASP A 355 -4.27 15.00 13.02
CA ASP A 355 -5.11 16.18 12.80
C ASP A 355 -5.23 16.49 11.31
N THR A 356 -6.41 16.30 10.76
CA THR A 356 -6.72 16.56 9.34
C THR A 356 -7.46 17.89 9.12
N SER A 357 -7.55 18.76 10.15
CA SER A 357 -8.34 19.99 10.08
C SER A 357 -7.86 21.01 9.04
N GLU A 358 -6.59 20.96 8.64
CA GLU A 358 -6.00 21.80 7.60
C GLU A 358 -6.07 21.16 6.19
N ILE A 359 -6.55 19.91 6.08
CA ILE A 359 -6.65 19.21 4.80
C ILE A 359 -7.95 19.57 4.11
N THR A 360 -7.90 20.61 3.28
CA THR A 360 -9.08 21.15 2.58
C THR A 360 -9.60 20.19 1.50
N ALA A 361 -8.77 19.30 0.98
CA ALA A 361 -9.18 18.27 0.04
C ALA A 361 -10.19 17.26 0.64
N LEU A 362 -10.21 17.13 1.97
CA LEU A 362 -11.22 16.37 2.73
C LEU A 362 -12.45 17.21 3.08
N GLN A 363 -12.48 18.49 2.68
CA GLN A 363 -13.52 19.44 3.07
C GLN A 363 -14.21 20.02 1.83
N ASN A 364 -15.17 19.28 1.27
CA ASN A 364 -16.00 19.79 0.18
C ASN A 364 -15.24 20.17 -1.11
N ASP A 365 -14.32 19.34 -1.58
CA ASP A 365 -13.78 19.53 -2.93
C ASP A 365 -14.93 19.47 -3.94
N PRO A 366 -15.19 20.56 -4.72
CA PRO A 366 -16.36 20.63 -5.61
C PRO A 366 -16.36 19.55 -6.69
N GLU A 367 -15.20 19.04 -7.09
CA GLU A 367 -15.09 17.99 -8.11
C GLU A 367 -15.50 16.64 -7.52
N VAL A 368 -14.94 16.28 -6.36
CA VAL A 368 -15.33 15.05 -5.64
C VAL A 368 -16.79 15.09 -5.27
N PHE A 369 -17.25 16.16 -4.61
CA PHE A 369 -18.63 16.35 -4.20
C PHE A 369 -19.61 16.27 -5.40
N GLY A 370 -19.26 16.90 -6.53
CA GLY A 370 -20.07 16.84 -7.74
C GLY A 370 -20.14 15.46 -8.36
N PHE A 371 -19.06 14.69 -8.32
CA PHE A 371 -19.03 13.33 -8.86
C PHE A 371 -19.92 12.35 -8.06
N TYR A 372 -20.06 12.56 -6.76
CA TYR A 372 -20.90 11.75 -5.87
C TYR A 372 -22.27 12.38 -5.59
N GLY A 373 -22.81 13.17 -6.53
CA GLY A 373 -24.17 13.70 -6.44
C GLY A 373 -24.42 14.65 -5.26
N GLY A 374 -23.39 15.23 -4.70
CA GLY A 374 -23.45 16.13 -3.55
C GLY A 374 -23.19 15.43 -2.21
N GLN A 375 -22.75 14.17 -2.21
CA GLN A 375 -22.32 13.47 -1.01
C GLN A 375 -20.90 13.88 -0.62
N ASP A 376 -20.66 14.09 0.67
CA ASP A 376 -19.33 14.07 1.25
C ASP A 376 -18.93 12.62 1.54
N ILE A 377 -18.05 12.08 0.70
CA ILE A 377 -17.60 10.69 0.84
C ILE A 377 -16.54 10.52 1.95
N TRP A 378 -15.89 11.61 2.32
CA TRP A 378 -14.81 11.57 3.31
C TRP A 378 -15.33 11.26 4.72
N ASP A 379 -16.58 11.66 5.04
CA ASP A 379 -17.23 11.25 6.28
C ASP A 379 -17.33 9.71 6.40
N VAL A 380 -17.64 9.03 5.29
CA VAL A 380 -17.73 7.57 5.26
C VAL A 380 -16.36 6.94 5.50
N PHE A 381 -15.31 7.48 4.88
CA PHE A 381 -13.96 6.93 5.05
C PHE A 381 -13.37 7.24 6.42
N ALA A 382 -13.69 8.39 7.03
CA ALA A 382 -13.33 8.70 8.40
C ALA A 382 -13.96 7.70 9.40
N GLU A 383 -15.26 7.42 9.24
CA GLU A 383 -15.96 6.42 10.06
C GLU A 383 -15.39 5.01 9.83
N SER A 384 -15.05 4.68 8.57
CA SER A 384 -14.48 3.40 8.20
C SER A 384 -13.08 3.21 8.81
N ASP A 385 -12.19 4.22 8.72
CA ASP A 385 -10.85 4.17 9.31
C ASP A 385 -10.91 3.99 10.83
N ALA A 386 -11.83 4.70 11.49
CA ALA A 386 -12.04 4.58 12.94
C ALA A 386 -12.58 3.20 13.38
N ALA A 387 -13.18 2.44 12.47
CA ALA A 387 -13.76 1.11 12.71
C ALA A 387 -12.84 -0.05 12.32
N VAL A 388 -11.63 0.23 11.82
CA VAL A 388 -10.64 -0.80 11.45
C VAL A 388 -10.10 -1.51 12.69
N ASP A 389 -10.02 -2.84 12.64
CA ASP A 389 -9.32 -3.61 13.66
C ASP A 389 -7.79 -3.48 13.48
N ASN A 390 -7.18 -2.74 14.40
CA ASN A 390 -5.75 -2.45 14.41
C ASN A 390 -4.90 -3.61 14.96
N SER A 391 -5.49 -4.74 15.32
CA SER A 391 -4.77 -5.93 15.79
C SER A 391 -4.16 -6.75 14.65
N TRP A 392 -4.54 -6.48 13.39
CA TRP A 392 -4.01 -7.17 12.22
C TRP A 392 -2.49 -7.05 12.12
N LYS A 393 -1.84 -8.16 11.83
CA LYS A 393 -0.39 -8.23 11.65
C LYS A 393 -0.03 -8.69 10.24
N TRP A 394 0.91 -7.99 9.63
CA TRP A 394 1.49 -8.41 8.37
C TRP A 394 2.64 -9.39 8.63
N PRO A 395 2.67 -10.54 7.92
CA PRO A 395 3.75 -11.50 8.06
C PRO A 395 4.98 -11.05 7.30
N PRO A 396 6.16 -11.60 7.61
CA PRO A 396 7.24 -11.64 6.63
C PRO A 396 6.79 -12.48 5.42
N LEU A 397 7.34 -12.18 4.23
CA LEU A 397 6.98 -12.82 2.95
C LEU A 397 5.56 -12.46 2.44
N SER A 398 5.08 -11.22 2.68
CA SER A 398 3.78 -10.76 2.19
C SER A 398 3.66 -10.86 0.65
N SER A 399 4.74 -10.61 -0.09
CA SER A 399 4.75 -10.82 -1.54
C SER A 399 4.47 -12.29 -1.94
N THR A 400 4.96 -13.25 -1.15
CA THR A 400 4.66 -14.68 -1.35
C THR A 400 3.21 -14.99 -1.01
N LEU A 401 2.69 -14.41 0.08
CA LEU A 401 1.28 -14.51 0.46
C LEU A 401 0.37 -14.04 -0.67
N PHE A 402 0.60 -12.85 -1.20
CA PHE A 402 -0.22 -12.27 -2.25
C PHE A 402 -0.20 -13.11 -3.53
N ALA A 403 1.00 -13.54 -3.95
CA ALA A 403 1.13 -14.40 -5.12
C ALA A 403 0.40 -15.75 -4.92
N SER A 404 0.61 -16.41 -3.78
CA SER A 404 -0.04 -17.70 -3.49
C SER A 404 -1.56 -17.55 -3.41
N LEU A 405 -2.07 -16.53 -2.72
CA LEU A 405 -3.51 -16.29 -2.60
C LEU A 405 -4.15 -16.02 -3.97
N THR A 406 -3.55 -15.14 -4.77
CA THR A 406 -4.04 -14.81 -6.12
C THR A 406 -4.07 -16.06 -7.00
N ASP A 407 -2.99 -16.83 -7.04
CA ASP A 407 -2.88 -18.03 -7.87
C ASP A 407 -3.87 -19.12 -7.43
N ASN A 408 -4.03 -19.34 -6.12
CA ASN A 408 -4.93 -20.34 -5.58
C ASN A 408 -6.40 -19.97 -5.82
N VAL A 409 -6.78 -18.69 -5.58
CA VAL A 409 -8.14 -18.20 -5.84
C VAL A 409 -8.45 -18.26 -7.34
N LYS A 410 -7.53 -17.80 -8.20
CA LYS A 410 -7.70 -17.93 -9.65
C LYS A 410 -7.89 -19.38 -10.09
N SER A 411 -7.07 -20.28 -9.58
CA SER A 411 -7.17 -21.71 -9.87
C SER A 411 -8.51 -22.31 -9.42
N ALA A 412 -9.01 -21.91 -8.24
CA ALA A 412 -10.29 -22.35 -7.75
C ALA A 412 -11.43 -21.88 -8.65
N VAL A 413 -11.44 -20.61 -9.03
CA VAL A 413 -12.44 -20.03 -9.96
C VAL A 413 -12.40 -20.73 -11.32
N ASP A 414 -11.21 -20.92 -11.91
CA ASP A 414 -11.06 -21.53 -13.23
C ASP A 414 -11.47 -23.03 -13.26
N SER A 415 -11.28 -23.75 -12.14
CA SER A 415 -11.62 -25.18 -12.03
C SER A 415 -13.00 -25.46 -11.46
N GLY A 416 -13.67 -24.47 -10.90
CA GLY A 416 -14.93 -24.64 -10.13
C GLY A 416 -14.71 -25.35 -8.78
N THR A 417 -13.50 -25.27 -8.22
CA THR A 417 -13.21 -25.76 -6.87
C THR A 417 -13.68 -24.72 -5.84
N PRO A 418 -14.16 -25.12 -4.66
CA PRO A 418 -14.58 -24.18 -3.63
C PRO A 418 -13.49 -23.18 -3.24
N LEU A 419 -13.84 -21.90 -3.11
CA LEU A 419 -12.89 -20.85 -2.67
C LEU A 419 -12.27 -21.16 -1.31
N THR A 420 -12.98 -21.86 -0.43
CA THR A 420 -12.46 -22.29 0.88
C THR A 420 -11.20 -23.16 0.75
N GLU A 421 -11.11 -23.99 -0.29
CA GLU A 421 -9.91 -24.80 -0.55
C GLU A 421 -8.72 -23.94 -0.98
N ALA A 422 -8.98 -22.80 -1.67
CA ALA A 422 -7.92 -21.86 -2.05
C ALA A 422 -7.26 -21.24 -0.81
N PHE A 423 -8.04 -20.84 0.20
CA PHE A 423 -7.51 -20.29 1.45
C PHE A 423 -6.74 -21.34 2.27
N THR A 424 -7.28 -22.56 2.40
CA THR A 424 -6.57 -23.68 3.06
C THR A 424 -5.25 -24.01 2.36
N LYS A 425 -5.24 -23.98 1.03
CA LYS A 425 -4.00 -24.17 0.28
C LYS A 425 -3.03 -23.00 0.50
N THR A 426 -3.49 -21.77 0.51
CA THR A 426 -2.66 -20.59 0.79
C THR A 426 -2.04 -20.67 2.19
N GLN A 427 -2.77 -21.15 3.20
CA GLN A 427 -2.21 -21.41 4.52
C GLN A 427 -1.03 -22.41 4.44
N THR A 428 -1.23 -23.52 3.75
CA THR A 428 -0.18 -24.55 3.58
C THR A 428 1.05 -23.95 2.89
N ASP A 429 0.84 -23.22 1.79
CA ASP A 429 1.92 -22.59 1.02
C ASP A 429 2.71 -21.58 1.89
N MET A 430 2.03 -20.80 2.74
CA MET A 430 2.67 -19.82 3.63
C MET A 430 3.45 -20.49 4.76
N VAL A 431 2.89 -21.52 5.40
CA VAL A 431 3.60 -22.30 6.43
C VAL A 431 4.88 -22.90 5.86
N ASP A 432 4.81 -23.46 4.65
CA ASP A 432 5.97 -24.05 3.97
C ASP A 432 7.00 -22.97 3.59
N ALA A 433 6.56 -21.82 3.11
CA ALA A 433 7.45 -20.71 2.74
C ALA A 433 8.20 -20.14 3.96
N LEU A 434 7.51 -19.93 5.08
CA LEU A 434 8.12 -19.45 6.32
C LEU A 434 9.14 -20.47 6.84
N LYS A 435 8.79 -21.75 6.89
CA LYS A 435 9.71 -22.83 7.30
C LYS A 435 10.93 -22.94 6.39
N ALA A 436 10.76 -22.76 5.09
CA ALA A 436 11.87 -22.78 4.12
C ALA A 436 12.88 -21.63 4.35
N LYS A 437 12.43 -20.52 4.96
CA LYS A 437 13.29 -19.41 5.39
C LYS A 437 13.88 -19.60 6.80
N GLY A 438 13.60 -20.73 7.46
CA GLY A 438 14.04 -20.98 8.83
C GLY A 438 13.25 -20.24 9.91
N ILE A 439 12.10 -19.69 9.54
CA ILE A 439 11.17 -19.01 10.47
C ILE A 439 10.32 -20.09 11.16
N SER A 440 10.26 -20.04 12.51
CA SER A 440 9.47 -20.97 13.29
C SER A 440 7.98 -20.71 13.11
N VAL A 441 7.21 -21.79 12.88
CA VAL A 441 5.74 -21.77 12.77
C VAL A 441 5.18 -22.87 13.66
N ASN A 442 4.14 -22.53 14.45
CA ASN A 442 3.42 -23.47 15.32
C ASN A 442 2.50 -24.40 14.54
#